data_010e296e2143af2e90ab485bed3169c9
#
_entry.id   010e296e2143af2e90ab485bed3169c9
#
_cell.length_a   1.000
_cell.length_b   1.000
_cell.length_c   1.000
_cell.angle_alpha   90.00
_cell.angle_beta   90.00
_cell.angle_gamma   90.00
#
_symmetry.space_group_name_H-M   'P 1'
#
loop_
_entity.id
_entity.type
_entity.pdbx_description
1 polymer ?
#
loop_
_entity_poly.entity_id
_entity_poly.type
_entity_poly.pdbx_seq_one_letter_code
_entity_poly.pdbx_strand_id
1 'polypeptide(L)'
;MNFAFRTISLAVIGAIVLFSPLTAISETSGFHKGAGTFVRALANDAITNLTGNALTDLQRQEKLRGILKSYFDVNSIGKWVLGRHWRKASAAERSEYLGLFEDLIVKTYAVRFKSYSNEKIKLTGTASRGQTAIVKSVIERGSQQPVRVDW
;
A
#
# COMPACT_ATOMS: atom_id res chain seq x y z
N MET A 1 -20.01 86.87 -9.62
CA MET A 1 -19.90 85.94 -8.44
C MET A 1 -19.89 84.51 -8.98
N ASN A 2 -18.67 83.98 -9.24
CA ASN A 2 -18.49 82.71 -9.93
C ASN A 2 -18.08 81.62 -8.88
N PHE A 3 -18.98 80.66 -8.66
CA PHE A 3 -18.66 79.50 -7.85
C PHE A 3 -18.16 78.36 -8.77
N ALA A 4 -16.85 78.06 -8.63
CA ALA A 4 -16.22 76.91 -9.30
C ALA A 4 -16.52 75.63 -8.54
N PHE A 5 -17.18 74.70 -9.19
CA PHE A 5 -17.35 73.35 -8.69
C PHE A 5 -16.06 72.49 -8.97
N ARG A 6 -15.34 72.16 -7.92
CA ARG A 6 -14.23 71.16 -8.00
C ARG A 6 -14.82 69.75 -7.97
N THR A 7 -14.74 69.09 -9.08
CA THR A 7 -15.01 67.65 -9.17
C THR A 7 -13.88 66.83 -8.55
N ILE A 8 -14.18 66.07 -7.49
CA ILE A 8 -13.26 65.11 -6.87
C ILE A 8 -13.48 63.78 -7.58
N SER A 9 -12.49 63.36 -8.41
CA SER A 9 -12.47 62.02 -8.99
C SER A 9 -11.99 61.01 -7.96
N LEU A 10 -12.89 60.14 -7.53
CA LEU A 10 -12.57 59.00 -6.66
C LEU A 10 -12.05 57.87 -7.57
N ALA A 11 -10.74 57.60 -7.53
CA ALA A 11 -10.17 56.46 -8.18
C ALA A 11 -10.41 55.20 -7.30
N VAL A 12 -11.32 54.33 -7.73
CA VAL A 12 -11.52 53.01 -7.12
C VAL A 12 -10.43 52.09 -7.66
N ILE A 13 -9.42 51.83 -6.84
CA ILE A 13 -8.43 50.77 -7.13
C ILE A 13 -9.07 49.41 -6.80
N GLY A 14 -9.55 48.72 -7.83
CA GLY A 14 -10.03 47.36 -7.73
C GLY A 14 -8.83 46.40 -7.54
N ALA A 15 -8.65 45.89 -6.32
CA ALA A 15 -7.71 44.81 -6.07
C ALA A 15 -8.29 43.52 -6.66
N ILE A 16 -7.79 43.12 -7.82
CA ILE A 16 -8.06 41.79 -8.39
C ILE A 16 -7.26 40.76 -7.58
N VAL A 17 -7.91 40.10 -6.62
CA VAL A 17 -7.38 38.94 -5.96
C VAL A 17 -7.44 37.77 -6.95
N LEU A 18 -6.30 37.49 -7.58
CA LEU A 18 -6.12 36.26 -8.37
C LEU A 18 -6.16 35.08 -7.44
N PHE A 19 -7.32 34.45 -7.32
CA PHE A 19 -7.49 33.16 -6.68
C PHE A 19 -6.85 32.11 -7.61
N SER A 20 -5.57 31.80 -7.39
CA SER A 20 -4.93 30.66 -8.04
C SER A 20 -5.53 29.40 -7.46
N PRO A 21 -6.16 28.51 -8.27
CA PRO A 21 -6.58 27.23 -7.76
C PRO A 21 -5.33 26.44 -7.37
N LEU A 22 -5.15 26.22 -6.07
CA LEU A 22 -4.09 25.34 -5.57
C LEU A 22 -4.28 23.95 -6.20
N THR A 23 -3.26 23.53 -6.91
CA THR A 23 -3.17 22.24 -7.60
C THR A 23 -3.15 21.08 -6.60
N ALA A 24 -4.32 20.60 -6.19
CA ALA A 24 -4.49 19.36 -5.41
C ALA A 24 -4.16 18.08 -6.20
N ILE A 25 -3.73 18.19 -7.46
CA ILE A 25 -3.48 17.07 -8.38
C ILE A 25 -2.12 16.42 -8.12
N SER A 26 -1.16 17.13 -7.52
CA SER A 26 0.22 16.62 -7.36
C SER A 26 0.36 15.57 -6.25
N GLU A 27 -0.36 15.71 -5.15
CA GLU A 27 -0.24 14.79 -4.00
C GLU A 27 -0.83 13.40 -4.30
N THR A 28 -1.96 13.34 -4.96
CA THR A 28 -2.60 12.06 -5.35
C THR A 28 -1.72 11.26 -6.32
N SER A 29 -1.06 11.94 -7.26
CA SER A 29 -0.14 11.30 -8.22
C SER A 29 1.11 10.74 -7.52
N GLY A 30 1.69 11.47 -6.57
CA GLY A 30 2.82 11.02 -5.76
C GLY A 30 2.50 9.82 -4.89
N PHE A 31 1.33 9.82 -4.26
CA PHE A 31 0.83 8.72 -3.42
C PHE A 31 0.63 7.43 -4.23
N HIS A 32 0.01 7.50 -5.41
CA HIS A 32 -0.18 6.35 -6.28
C HIS A 32 1.14 5.77 -6.79
N LYS A 33 2.08 6.64 -7.15
CA LYS A 33 3.42 6.22 -7.57
C LYS A 33 4.17 5.54 -6.43
N GLY A 34 4.08 6.06 -5.22
CA GLY A 34 4.64 5.45 -4.01
C GLY A 34 4.08 4.07 -3.72
N ALA A 35 2.76 3.89 -3.80
CA ALA A 35 2.11 2.60 -3.59
C ALA A 35 2.55 1.56 -4.63
N GLY A 36 2.61 1.92 -5.90
CA GLY A 36 3.09 1.01 -6.95
C GLY A 36 4.57 0.63 -6.77
N THR A 37 5.40 1.57 -6.34
CA THR A 37 6.82 1.32 -6.03
C THR A 37 6.97 0.38 -4.85
N PHE A 38 6.17 0.56 -3.80
CA PHE A 38 6.14 -0.32 -2.63
C PHE A 38 5.78 -1.76 -2.99
N VAL A 39 4.71 -1.98 -3.75
CA VAL A 39 4.31 -3.34 -4.19
C VAL A 39 5.38 -3.97 -5.07
N ARG A 40 6.05 -3.18 -5.92
CA ARG A 40 7.16 -3.68 -6.75
C ARG A 40 8.36 -4.10 -5.91
N ALA A 41 8.71 -3.32 -4.89
CA ALA A 41 9.80 -3.66 -3.96
C ALA A 41 9.49 -4.95 -3.20
N LEU A 42 8.29 -5.08 -2.64
CA LEU A 42 7.81 -6.30 -1.98
C LEU A 42 7.90 -7.52 -2.90
N ALA A 43 7.44 -7.39 -4.15
CA ALA A 43 7.48 -8.49 -5.12
C ALA A 43 8.93 -8.91 -5.44
N ASN A 44 9.81 -7.94 -5.66
CA ASN A 44 11.23 -8.20 -5.92
C ASN A 44 11.89 -8.90 -4.72
N ASP A 45 11.66 -8.41 -3.51
CA ASP A 45 12.18 -9.03 -2.28
C ASP A 45 11.68 -10.46 -2.11
N ALA A 46 10.40 -10.70 -2.34
CA ALA A 46 9.84 -12.03 -2.25
C ALA A 46 10.44 -12.98 -3.29
N ILE A 47 10.55 -12.57 -4.56
CA ILE A 47 11.14 -13.36 -5.62
C ILE A 47 12.62 -13.64 -5.33
N THR A 48 13.40 -12.62 -5.01
CA THR A 48 14.85 -12.75 -4.80
C THR A 48 15.18 -13.62 -3.58
N ASN A 49 14.42 -13.47 -2.49
CA ASN A 49 14.76 -14.08 -1.21
C ASN A 49 14.04 -15.40 -0.93
N LEU A 50 12.92 -15.70 -1.58
CA LEU A 50 12.09 -16.86 -1.25
C LEU A 50 12.06 -17.94 -2.34
N THR A 51 12.43 -17.63 -3.58
CA THR A 51 12.43 -18.60 -4.67
C THR A 51 13.75 -19.36 -4.79
N GLY A 52 13.74 -20.48 -5.53
CA GLY A 52 14.92 -21.30 -5.76
C GLY A 52 15.05 -22.49 -4.79
N ASN A 53 15.83 -23.47 -5.20
CA ASN A 53 15.97 -24.76 -4.50
C ASN A 53 17.13 -24.79 -3.46
N ALA A 54 17.92 -23.72 -3.36
CA ALA A 54 19.06 -23.66 -2.46
C ALA A 54 18.70 -23.44 -0.99
N LEU A 55 17.45 -22.98 -0.70
CA LEU A 55 16.99 -22.71 0.65
C LEU A 55 16.36 -23.95 1.28
N THR A 56 16.72 -24.21 2.54
CA THR A 56 15.96 -25.14 3.37
C THR A 56 14.57 -24.56 3.69
N ASP A 57 13.63 -25.40 4.06
CA ASP A 57 12.28 -24.95 4.41
C ASP A 57 12.29 -23.99 5.62
N LEU A 58 13.18 -24.24 6.59
CA LEU A 58 13.36 -23.34 7.74
C LEU A 58 13.90 -21.96 7.33
N GLN A 59 14.95 -21.92 6.52
CA GLN A 59 15.52 -20.68 6.01
C GLN A 59 14.49 -19.88 5.22
N ARG A 60 13.65 -20.55 4.42
CA ARG A 60 12.59 -19.92 3.66
C ARG A 60 11.52 -19.32 4.58
N GLN A 61 11.15 -20.02 5.65
CA GLN A 61 10.22 -19.50 6.66
C GLN A 61 10.78 -18.27 7.37
N GLU A 62 12.05 -18.27 7.78
CA GLU A 62 12.71 -17.12 8.42
C GLU A 62 12.75 -15.90 7.51
N LYS A 63 13.14 -16.09 6.24
CA LYS A 63 13.15 -15.02 5.24
C LYS A 63 11.75 -14.46 4.98
N LEU A 64 10.74 -15.32 4.86
CA LEU A 64 9.35 -14.89 4.69
C LEU A 64 8.86 -14.11 5.91
N ARG A 65 9.21 -14.54 7.12
CA ARG A 65 8.90 -13.81 8.35
C ARG A 65 9.51 -12.41 8.36
N GLY A 66 10.75 -12.26 7.91
CA GLY A 66 11.40 -10.97 7.73
C GLY A 66 10.65 -10.07 6.75
N ILE A 67 10.26 -10.58 5.59
CA ILE A 67 9.47 -9.85 4.59
C ILE A 67 8.10 -9.43 5.16
N LEU A 68 7.40 -10.34 5.84
CA LEU A 68 6.12 -10.02 6.46
C LEU A 68 6.24 -8.86 7.45
N LYS A 69 7.26 -8.87 8.31
CA LYS A 69 7.50 -7.79 9.28
C LYS A 69 7.91 -6.47 8.64
N SER A 70 8.58 -6.51 7.50
CA SER A 70 9.04 -5.30 6.80
C SER A 70 7.95 -4.62 5.98
N TYR A 71 7.02 -5.40 5.43
CA TYR A 71 6.05 -4.89 4.45
C TYR A 71 4.59 -4.89 4.96
N PHE A 72 4.28 -5.62 6.04
CA PHE A 72 2.91 -5.78 6.52
C PHE A 72 2.79 -5.48 8.01
N ASP A 73 1.73 -4.79 8.39
CA ASP A 73 1.30 -4.73 9.78
C ASP A 73 0.52 -6.00 10.15
N VAL A 74 1.27 -7.08 10.38
CA VAL A 74 0.72 -8.41 10.67
C VAL A 74 -0.18 -8.37 11.90
N ASN A 75 0.14 -7.53 12.89
CA ASN A 75 -0.66 -7.40 14.11
C ASN A 75 -2.03 -6.78 13.82
N SER A 76 -2.09 -5.70 13.05
CA SER A 76 -3.35 -5.07 12.65
C SER A 76 -4.18 -5.98 11.75
N ILE A 77 -3.53 -6.72 10.84
CA ILE A 77 -4.20 -7.72 9.99
C ILE A 77 -4.78 -8.84 10.86
N GLY A 78 -4.00 -9.42 11.78
CA GLY A 78 -4.46 -10.45 12.71
C GLY A 78 -5.64 -9.99 13.56
N LYS A 79 -5.55 -8.78 14.11
CA LYS A 79 -6.66 -8.16 14.86
C LYS A 79 -7.92 -8.03 14.00
N TRP A 80 -7.79 -7.59 12.77
CA TRP A 80 -8.91 -7.46 11.83
C TRP A 80 -9.51 -8.83 11.49
N VAL A 81 -8.69 -9.85 11.25
CA VAL A 81 -9.14 -11.22 10.96
C VAL A 81 -9.89 -11.82 12.14
N LEU A 82 -9.42 -11.62 13.39
CA LEU A 82 -10.11 -12.09 14.58
C LEU A 82 -11.43 -11.35 14.84
N GLY A 83 -11.55 -10.12 14.31
CA GLY A 83 -12.76 -9.32 14.27
C GLY A 83 -13.37 -9.08 15.65
N ARG A 84 -14.68 -9.38 15.81
CA ARG A 84 -15.40 -9.18 17.07
C ARG A 84 -14.81 -9.93 18.28
N HIS A 85 -14.11 -11.03 18.03
CA HIS A 85 -13.54 -11.87 19.10
C HIS A 85 -12.34 -11.17 19.76
N TRP A 86 -11.65 -10.28 19.05
CA TRP A 86 -10.56 -9.49 19.61
C TRP A 86 -10.94 -8.75 20.88
N ARG A 87 -12.14 -8.18 20.94
CA ARG A 87 -12.61 -7.42 22.12
C ARG A 87 -12.88 -8.30 23.33
N LYS A 88 -13.19 -9.58 23.10
CA LYS A 88 -13.50 -10.54 24.18
C LYS A 88 -12.24 -11.24 24.71
N ALA A 89 -11.18 -11.29 23.91
CA ALA A 89 -9.94 -11.94 24.28
C ALA A 89 -9.16 -11.11 25.32
N SER A 90 -8.55 -11.78 26.27
CA SER A 90 -7.59 -11.23 27.23
C SER A 90 -6.30 -10.77 26.52
N ALA A 91 -5.41 -10.05 27.23
CA ALA A 91 -4.12 -9.65 26.69
C ALA A 91 -3.23 -10.86 26.34
N ALA A 92 -3.25 -11.89 27.18
CA ALA A 92 -2.51 -13.13 26.93
C ALA A 92 -2.99 -13.88 25.68
N GLU A 93 -4.31 -14.08 25.56
CA GLU A 93 -4.91 -14.74 24.37
C GLU A 93 -4.65 -13.96 23.08
N ARG A 94 -4.67 -12.61 23.12
CA ARG A 94 -4.32 -11.79 21.96
C ARG A 94 -2.87 -11.97 21.55
N SER A 95 -1.95 -12.01 22.51
CA SER A 95 -0.52 -12.23 22.25
C SER A 95 -0.26 -13.60 21.66
N GLU A 96 -0.82 -14.64 22.24
CA GLU A 96 -0.72 -16.00 21.73
C GLU A 96 -1.32 -16.13 20.34
N TYR A 97 -2.52 -15.59 20.11
CA TYR A 97 -3.17 -15.59 18.81
C TYR A 97 -2.31 -14.91 17.72
N LEU A 98 -1.73 -13.75 17.99
CA LEU A 98 -0.90 -13.05 17.00
C LEU A 98 0.35 -13.84 16.64
N GLY A 99 0.98 -14.52 17.60
CA GLY A 99 2.12 -15.41 17.33
C GLY A 99 1.70 -16.59 16.46
N LEU A 100 0.60 -17.27 16.79
CA LEU A 100 0.07 -18.37 16.01
C LEU A 100 -0.40 -17.94 14.62
N PHE A 101 -0.97 -16.75 14.49
CA PHE A 101 -1.40 -16.18 13.21
C PHE A 101 -0.21 -15.91 12.29
N GLU A 102 0.86 -15.28 12.81
CA GLU A 102 2.10 -15.07 12.05
C GLU A 102 2.70 -16.41 11.60
N ASP A 103 2.81 -17.39 12.51
CA ASP A 103 3.32 -18.72 12.22
C ASP A 103 2.51 -19.46 11.16
N LEU A 104 1.19 -19.35 11.22
CA LEU A 104 0.29 -19.96 10.22
C LEU A 104 0.56 -19.39 8.83
N ILE A 105 0.67 -18.05 8.72
CA ILE A 105 0.97 -17.39 7.45
C ILE A 105 2.34 -17.86 6.93
N VAL A 106 3.38 -17.81 7.78
CA VAL A 106 4.74 -18.18 7.40
C VAL A 106 4.79 -19.62 6.90
N LYS A 107 4.25 -20.59 7.66
CA LYS A 107 4.26 -22.00 7.28
C LYS A 107 3.48 -22.28 6.01
N THR A 108 2.31 -21.65 5.86
CA THR A 108 1.44 -21.85 4.70
C THR A 108 2.05 -21.31 3.41
N TYR A 109 2.64 -20.12 3.46
CA TYR A 109 3.13 -19.45 2.26
C TYR A 109 4.57 -19.79 1.91
N ALA A 110 5.44 -20.12 2.87
CA ALA A 110 6.81 -20.54 2.58
C ALA A 110 6.87 -21.75 1.63
N VAL A 111 5.99 -22.72 1.83
CA VAL A 111 5.90 -23.91 0.96
C VAL A 111 5.54 -23.53 -0.49
N ARG A 112 4.67 -22.52 -0.67
CA ARG A 112 4.25 -22.08 -2.01
C ARG A 112 5.40 -21.43 -2.78
N PHE A 113 6.28 -20.68 -2.12
CA PHE A 113 7.44 -20.08 -2.75
C PHE A 113 8.48 -21.12 -3.21
N LYS A 114 8.49 -22.31 -2.66
CA LYS A 114 9.35 -23.40 -3.12
C LYS A 114 9.02 -23.86 -4.55
N SER A 115 7.75 -23.80 -4.93
CA SER A 115 7.28 -24.18 -6.27
C SER A 115 7.30 -23.03 -7.28
N TYR A 116 7.69 -21.84 -6.86
CA TYR A 116 7.84 -20.67 -7.76
C TYR A 116 9.11 -20.81 -8.58
N SER A 117 8.99 -20.74 -9.90
CA SER A 117 10.13 -20.95 -10.80
C SER A 117 10.37 -19.78 -11.79
N ASN A 118 9.32 -19.20 -12.33
CA ASN A 118 9.41 -18.15 -13.36
C ASN A 118 8.22 -17.19 -13.33
N GLU A 119 7.59 -17.05 -12.20
CA GLU A 119 6.46 -16.15 -12.03
C GLU A 119 6.90 -14.70 -12.15
N LYS A 120 6.10 -13.93 -12.89
CA LYS A 120 6.33 -12.50 -13.06
C LYS A 120 5.14 -11.72 -12.55
N ILE A 121 5.41 -10.68 -11.77
CA ILE A 121 4.37 -9.76 -11.34
C ILE A 121 4.33 -8.56 -12.29
N LYS A 122 3.16 -8.27 -12.84
CA LYS A 122 2.88 -7.09 -13.65
C LYS A 122 1.91 -6.20 -12.93
N LEU A 123 2.31 -4.97 -12.61
CA LEU A 123 1.37 -3.96 -12.13
C LEU A 123 0.52 -3.48 -13.30
N THR A 124 -0.81 -3.53 -13.14
CA THR A 124 -1.78 -3.17 -14.19
C THR A 124 -2.46 -1.84 -13.94
N GLY A 125 -2.32 -1.29 -12.73
CA GLY A 125 -2.87 0.02 -12.40
C GLY A 125 -2.86 0.30 -10.91
N THR A 126 -3.19 1.54 -10.56
CA THR A 126 -3.39 1.98 -9.19
C THR A 126 -4.68 2.81 -9.13
N ALA A 127 -5.51 2.55 -8.14
CA ALA A 127 -6.74 3.28 -7.89
C ALA A 127 -6.74 3.84 -6.47
N SER A 128 -7.40 4.98 -6.25
CA SER A 128 -7.64 5.53 -4.92
C SER A 128 -8.99 5.06 -4.38
N ARG A 129 -9.02 4.79 -3.08
CA ARG A 129 -10.24 4.57 -2.32
C ARG A 129 -10.15 5.33 -1.00
N GLY A 130 -10.59 6.58 -1.00
CA GLY A 130 -10.41 7.49 0.13
C GLY A 130 -8.92 7.75 0.38
N GLN A 131 -8.44 7.46 1.58
CA GLN A 131 -7.03 7.58 1.98
C GLN A 131 -6.20 6.32 1.68
N THR A 132 -6.72 5.39 0.89
CA THR A 132 -6.07 4.12 0.58
C THR A 132 -5.76 4.05 -0.91
N ALA A 133 -4.58 3.57 -1.29
CA ALA A 133 -4.27 3.17 -2.65
C ALA A 133 -4.51 1.68 -2.83
N ILE A 134 -5.12 1.30 -3.94
CA ILE A 134 -5.26 -0.09 -4.37
C ILE A 134 -4.37 -0.27 -5.58
N VAL A 135 -3.32 -1.08 -5.45
CA VAL A 135 -2.43 -1.44 -6.55
C VAL A 135 -2.91 -2.74 -7.17
N LYS A 136 -3.24 -2.70 -8.45
CA LYS A 136 -3.69 -3.88 -9.19
C LYS A 136 -2.53 -4.56 -9.88
N SER A 137 -2.46 -5.88 -9.79
CA SER A 137 -1.43 -6.66 -10.45
C SER A 137 -1.94 -7.97 -11.02
N VAL A 138 -1.14 -8.54 -11.91
CA VAL A 138 -1.32 -9.88 -12.46
C VAL A 138 -0.02 -10.65 -12.23
N ILE A 139 -0.14 -11.84 -11.64
CA ILE A 139 0.97 -12.79 -11.51
C ILE A 139 0.87 -13.76 -12.69
N GLU A 140 1.82 -13.67 -13.61
CA GLU A 140 1.98 -14.59 -14.74
C GLU A 140 2.72 -15.84 -14.27
N ARG A 141 2.20 -17.02 -14.63
CA ARG A 141 2.70 -18.33 -14.17
C ARG A 141 2.93 -19.28 -15.34
N GLY A 142 3.83 -18.91 -16.24
CA GLY A 142 4.12 -19.72 -17.43
C GLY A 142 2.86 -20.03 -18.25
N SER A 143 2.53 -21.32 -18.42
CA SER A 143 1.34 -21.78 -19.15
C SER A 143 0.05 -21.84 -18.32
N GLN A 144 0.12 -21.56 -17.00
CA GLN A 144 -1.05 -21.57 -16.14
C GLN A 144 -1.83 -20.24 -16.25
N GLN A 145 -3.12 -20.26 -15.83
CA GLN A 145 -3.91 -19.04 -15.78
C GLN A 145 -3.27 -17.98 -14.87
N PRO A 146 -3.14 -16.73 -15.33
CA PRO A 146 -2.64 -15.65 -14.52
C PRO A 146 -3.54 -15.40 -13.30
N VAL A 147 -2.95 -15.01 -12.18
CA VAL A 147 -3.67 -14.63 -10.95
C VAL A 147 -3.72 -13.13 -10.83
N ARG A 148 -4.92 -12.57 -10.64
CA ARG A 148 -5.10 -11.15 -10.32
C ARG A 148 -4.99 -10.96 -8.83
N VAL A 149 -4.24 -9.93 -8.42
CA VAL A 149 -4.06 -9.56 -7.01
C VAL A 149 -4.23 -8.06 -6.87
N ASP A 150 -5.08 -7.66 -5.93
CA ASP A 150 -5.23 -6.27 -5.48
C ASP A 150 -4.54 -6.16 -4.10
N TRP A 151 -3.65 -5.16 -4.01
CA TRP A 151 -2.85 -4.87 -2.83
C TRP A 151 -3.38 -3.64 -2.08
#